data_ebdb263dd3625836e69fb013e23eb72b
#
_entry.id   ebdb263dd3625836e69fb013e23eb72b
#
_cell.length_a   1.000
_cell.length_b   1.000
_cell.length_c   1.000
_cell.angle_alpha   90.00
_cell.angle_beta   90.00
_cell.angle_gamma   90.00
#
_symmetry.space_group_name_H-M   'P 1'
#
loop_
_entity.id
_entity.type
_entity.pdbx_description
1 polymer ?
#
loop_
_entity_poly.entity_id
_entity_poly.type
_entity_poly.pdbx_seq_one_letter_code
_entity_poly.pdbx_strand_id
1 'polypeptide(L)'
;MKSSGLLLAGFALGTVAAFAQEFDIWTKTINNDSNGAWYVQPDKPKAKYFEVKGIPGEHAFRIKAHKGVNPWDVQASSPVQGAINQGDVVMLVYYARAEEAAEGGSSLTARLQLAGAPYTSTLDFTTPITAEWKSYCAHRVATATLPEKKGSVSIHLATAKQVIELGPVFVFNFGKDFDQTKLKDCDG
;
A
#
# COMPACT_ATOMS: atom_id res chain seq x y z
N MET A 1 -43.51 -13.56 67.99
CA MET A 1 -42.41 -12.74 67.49
C MET A 1 -42.10 -13.20 66.10
N LYS A 2 -42.47 -12.44 65.06
CA LYS A 2 -42.24 -12.75 63.63
C LYS A 2 -41.22 -11.78 63.09
N SER A 3 -40.08 -12.30 62.64
CA SER A 3 -39.02 -11.54 62.00
C SER A 3 -39.28 -11.54 60.52
N SER A 4 -39.47 -10.35 59.94
CA SER A 4 -39.58 -10.15 58.49
C SER A 4 -38.18 -9.94 57.85
N GLY A 5 -37.80 -10.88 57.03
CA GLY A 5 -36.57 -10.75 56.21
C GLY A 5 -36.87 -9.93 54.98
N LEU A 6 -36.08 -8.90 54.78
CA LEU A 6 -36.08 -8.00 53.60
C LEU A 6 -35.24 -8.62 52.49
N LEU A 7 -35.84 -9.00 51.35
CA LEU A 7 -35.17 -9.47 50.16
C LEU A 7 -34.68 -8.25 49.36
N LEU A 8 -33.35 -8.05 49.30
CA LEU A 8 -32.71 -7.14 48.39
C LEU A 8 -32.56 -7.82 47.00
N ALA A 9 -33.34 -7.34 46.06
CA ALA A 9 -33.16 -7.72 44.63
C ALA A 9 -31.94 -7.01 44.09
N GLY A 10 -30.86 -7.77 43.87
CA GLY A 10 -29.66 -7.28 43.16
C GLY A 10 -29.95 -7.12 41.66
N PHE A 11 -29.91 -5.91 41.16
CA PHE A 11 -29.85 -5.64 39.72
C PHE A 11 -28.48 -6.02 39.21
N ALA A 12 -28.39 -7.11 38.45
CA ALA A 12 -27.20 -7.43 37.66
C ALA A 12 -27.13 -6.46 36.49
N LEU A 13 -26.20 -5.51 36.56
CA LEU A 13 -25.77 -4.70 35.42
C LEU A 13 -25.09 -5.64 34.43
N GLY A 14 -25.81 -6.06 33.39
CA GLY A 14 -25.23 -6.75 32.23
C GLY A 14 -24.28 -5.81 31.52
N THR A 15 -23.00 -6.07 31.67
CA THR A 15 -21.96 -5.45 30.79
C THR A 15 -22.22 -5.93 29.38
N VAL A 16 -22.77 -5.05 28.56
CA VAL A 16 -22.78 -5.22 27.10
C VAL A 16 -21.32 -5.15 26.67
N ALA A 17 -20.71 -6.33 26.48
CA ALA A 17 -19.42 -6.41 25.78
C ALA A 17 -19.65 -5.91 24.33
N ALA A 18 -19.28 -4.67 24.09
CA ALA A 18 -19.19 -4.17 22.72
C ALA A 18 -18.13 -5.01 22.03
N PHE A 19 -18.56 -5.95 21.19
CA PHE A 19 -17.68 -6.63 20.25
C PHE A 19 -17.16 -5.54 19.31
N ALA A 20 -15.93 -5.08 19.54
CA ALA A 20 -15.20 -4.30 18.57
C ALA A 20 -15.08 -5.19 17.32
N GLN A 21 -15.87 -4.89 16.31
CA GLN A 21 -15.82 -5.60 15.05
C GLN A 21 -14.43 -5.34 14.48
N GLU A 22 -13.59 -6.38 14.43
CA GLU A 22 -12.24 -6.28 13.92
C GLU A 22 -12.34 -5.83 12.45
N PHE A 23 -11.76 -4.68 12.15
CA PHE A 23 -11.86 -4.07 10.84
C PHE A 23 -10.99 -4.86 9.87
N ASP A 24 -11.63 -5.59 8.94
CA ASP A 24 -10.93 -6.32 7.88
C ASP A 24 -10.52 -5.36 6.75
N ILE A 25 -9.26 -4.93 6.78
CA ILE A 25 -8.67 -4.05 5.78
C ILE A 25 -8.74 -4.63 4.36
N TRP A 26 -8.68 -5.96 4.21
CA TRP A 26 -8.64 -6.62 2.90
C TRP A 26 -9.92 -6.42 2.08
N THR A 27 -11.04 -6.18 2.75
CA THR A 27 -12.33 -5.85 2.08
C THR A 27 -12.29 -4.51 1.36
N LYS A 28 -11.29 -3.68 1.62
CA LYS A 28 -11.07 -2.36 1.03
C LYS A 28 -10.08 -2.36 -0.13
N THR A 29 -9.53 -3.52 -0.49
CA THR A 29 -8.58 -3.66 -1.59
C THR A 29 -9.25 -3.35 -2.92
N ILE A 30 -8.63 -2.49 -3.72
CA ILE A 30 -9.14 -2.04 -5.03
C ILE A 30 -8.20 -2.36 -6.20
N ASN A 31 -7.08 -3.02 -5.95
CA ASN A 31 -6.25 -3.62 -6.99
C ASN A 31 -6.39 -5.14 -6.90
N ASN A 32 -6.89 -5.78 -7.97
CA ASN A 32 -7.24 -7.21 -7.97
C ASN A 32 -6.03 -8.14 -8.12
N ASP A 33 -4.86 -7.60 -8.37
CA ASP A 33 -3.64 -8.39 -8.60
C ASP A 33 -2.66 -8.19 -7.46
N SER A 34 -3.01 -8.76 -6.30
CA SER A 34 -2.12 -8.78 -5.12
C SER A 34 -0.81 -9.57 -5.38
N ASN A 35 -0.78 -10.44 -6.37
CA ASN A 35 0.40 -11.21 -6.75
C ASN A 35 1.38 -10.40 -7.62
N GLY A 36 1.14 -9.09 -7.76
CA GLY A 36 2.12 -8.15 -8.26
C GLY A 36 2.48 -8.33 -9.72
N ALA A 37 1.49 -8.27 -10.61
CA ALA A 37 1.81 -8.03 -12.01
C ALA A 37 2.39 -6.63 -12.17
N TRP A 38 3.69 -6.52 -12.05
CA TRP A 38 4.41 -5.31 -12.36
C TRP A 38 4.73 -5.23 -13.86
N TYR A 39 4.28 -4.17 -14.49
CA TYR A 39 4.68 -3.81 -15.86
C TYR A 39 5.87 -2.86 -15.77
N VAL A 40 7.04 -3.32 -16.20
CA VAL A 40 8.26 -2.51 -16.12
C VAL A 40 8.47 -1.79 -17.44
N GLN A 41 8.68 -0.48 -17.39
CA GLN A 41 8.93 0.39 -18.55
C GLN A 41 10.29 1.10 -18.42
N PRO A 42 10.98 1.34 -19.56
CA PRO A 42 10.71 0.84 -20.89
C PRO A 42 10.84 -0.69 -20.96
N ASP A 43 10.37 -1.34 -22.01
CA ASP A 43 10.32 -2.81 -22.18
C ASP A 43 11.67 -3.55 -22.05
N LYS A 44 12.73 -2.84 -21.66
CA LYS A 44 14.11 -3.35 -21.58
C LYS A 44 14.90 -3.04 -20.30
N PRO A 45 14.35 -2.71 -19.14
CA PRO A 45 15.07 -3.05 -17.94
C PRO A 45 15.04 -4.58 -17.87
N LYS A 46 16.16 -5.20 -17.52
CA LYS A 46 16.19 -6.65 -17.31
C LYS A 46 15.36 -6.98 -16.05
N ALA A 47 14.05 -7.09 -16.22
CA ALA A 47 13.14 -7.54 -15.17
C ALA A 47 13.11 -9.07 -15.16
N LYS A 48 13.17 -9.67 -13.99
CA LYS A 48 13.08 -11.12 -13.80
C LYS A 48 12.10 -11.41 -12.67
N TYR A 49 11.07 -12.17 -13.00
CA TYR A 49 10.16 -12.75 -12.02
C TYR A 49 10.80 -13.95 -11.33
N PHE A 50 10.64 -14.09 -10.03
CA PHE A 50 11.19 -15.21 -9.26
C PHE A 50 10.38 -15.46 -7.97
N GLU A 51 10.52 -16.68 -7.44
CA GLU A 51 9.94 -17.08 -6.15
C GLU A 51 10.82 -16.58 -4.99
N VAL A 52 10.19 -16.11 -3.92
CA VAL A 52 10.83 -15.65 -2.70
C VAL A 52 9.93 -15.94 -1.51
N LYS A 53 10.50 -16.43 -0.41
CA LYS A 53 9.77 -16.70 0.84
C LYS A 53 9.76 -15.48 1.76
N GLY A 54 8.74 -15.39 2.62
CA GLY A 54 8.66 -14.40 3.69
C GLY A 54 7.99 -13.08 3.31
N ILE A 55 7.44 -12.97 2.10
CA ILE A 55 6.55 -11.88 1.69
C ILE A 55 5.21 -12.45 1.20
N PRO A 56 4.10 -11.68 1.24
CA PRO A 56 2.83 -12.15 0.72
C PRO A 56 2.94 -12.60 -0.74
N GLY A 57 2.27 -13.71 -1.09
CA GLY A 57 2.27 -14.25 -2.45
C GLY A 57 3.58 -14.92 -2.89
N GLU A 58 4.63 -14.85 -2.10
CA GLU A 58 5.92 -15.53 -2.31
C GLU A 58 6.57 -15.33 -3.69
N HIS A 59 6.30 -14.18 -4.32
CA HIS A 59 6.84 -13.82 -5.64
C HIS A 59 7.33 -12.37 -5.67
N ALA A 60 8.36 -12.12 -6.47
CA ALA A 60 8.92 -10.80 -6.66
C ALA A 60 9.47 -10.60 -8.08
N PHE A 61 9.66 -9.32 -8.43
CA PHE A 61 10.31 -8.88 -9.66
C PHE A 61 11.64 -8.23 -9.32
N ARG A 62 12.74 -8.76 -9.86
CA ARG A 62 14.06 -8.15 -9.79
C ARG A 62 14.25 -7.26 -11.00
N ILE A 63 14.53 -5.99 -10.77
CA ILE A 63 14.65 -4.97 -11.80
C ILE A 63 16.02 -4.32 -11.69
N LYS A 64 16.82 -4.41 -12.78
CA LYS A 64 18.10 -3.70 -12.91
C LYS A 64 17.85 -2.31 -13.50
N ALA A 65 17.75 -1.31 -12.64
CA ALA A 65 17.57 0.07 -13.05
C ALA A 65 18.91 0.75 -13.33
N HIS A 66 18.91 1.61 -14.34
CA HIS A 66 19.98 2.57 -14.57
C HIS A 66 19.54 3.96 -14.14
N LYS A 67 20.49 4.86 -13.92
CA LYS A 67 20.16 6.26 -13.68
C LYS A 67 19.65 6.89 -14.97
N GLY A 68 18.45 7.47 -14.91
CA GLY A 68 17.82 8.21 -15.99
C GLY A 68 18.02 9.72 -15.86
N VAL A 69 17.49 10.45 -16.82
CA VAL A 69 17.33 11.91 -16.75
C VAL A 69 16.18 12.23 -15.78
N ASN A 70 15.10 11.46 -15.89
CA ASN A 70 13.92 11.56 -15.02
C ASN A 70 13.80 10.30 -14.15
N PRO A 71 13.26 10.43 -12.93
CA PRO A 71 13.04 9.27 -12.04
C PRO A 71 12.16 8.16 -12.64
N TRP A 72 11.27 8.51 -13.55
CA TRP A 72 10.33 7.60 -14.23
C TRP A 72 10.87 7.01 -15.54
N ASP A 73 12.10 7.32 -15.97
CA ASP A 73 12.72 6.72 -17.17
C ASP A 73 12.88 5.20 -17.04
N VAL A 74 12.92 4.70 -15.80
CA VAL A 74 12.64 3.30 -15.45
C VAL A 74 11.58 3.30 -14.36
N GLN A 75 10.45 2.64 -14.62
CA GLN A 75 9.37 2.53 -13.65
C GLN A 75 8.71 1.15 -13.69
N ALA A 76 8.19 0.74 -12.56
CA ALA A 76 7.31 -0.41 -12.44
C ALA A 76 5.89 0.08 -12.16
N SER A 77 4.90 -0.39 -12.92
CA SER A 77 3.51 0.02 -12.77
C SER A 77 2.61 -1.19 -12.48
N SER A 78 1.58 -0.99 -11.66
CA SER A 78 0.53 -1.96 -11.38
C SER A 78 -0.84 -1.30 -11.52
N PRO A 79 -1.80 -1.91 -12.25
CA PRO A 79 -3.11 -1.29 -12.46
C PRO A 79 -3.95 -1.28 -11.20
N VAL A 80 -4.77 -0.24 -11.05
CA VAL A 80 -5.80 -0.13 -10.01
C VAL A 80 -7.17 -0.24 -10.67
N GLN A 81 -8.00 -1.17 -10.20
CA GLN A 81 -9.29 -1.49 -10.80
C GLN A 81 -10.43 -0.63 -10.23
N GLY A 82 -10.44 -0.42 -8.90
CA GLY A 82 -11.48 0.37 -8.26
C GLY A 82 -11.29 1.88 -8.48
N ALA A 83 -12.40 2.62 -8.40
CA ALA A 83 -12.39 4.07 -8.44
C ALA A 83 -11.87 4.65 -7.11
N ILE A 84 -11.26 5.82 -7.18
CA ILE A 84 -10.93 6.68 -6.04
C ILE A 84 -11.55 8.04 -6.32
N ASN A 85 -12.32 8.56 -5.38
CA ASN A 85 -12.85 9.93 -5.47
C ASN A 85 -11.99 10.87 -4.63
N GLN A 86 -11.91 12.11 -5.06
CA GLN A 86 -11.30 13.16 -4.23
C GLN A 86 -12.03 13.21 -2.87
N GLY A 87 -11.25 13.16 -1.80
CA GLY A 87 -11.76 13.11 -0.42
C GLY A 87 -11.84 11.70 0.18
N ASP A 88 -11.68 10.63 -0.61
CA ASP A 88 -11.57 9.27 -0.06
C ASP A 88 -10.26 9.12 0.71
N VAL A 89 -10.27 8.34 1.79
CA VAL A 89 -9.05 7.91 2.46
C VAL A 89 -8.50 6.70 1.72
N VAL A 90 -7.28 6.81 1.24
CA VAL A 90 -6.59 5.76 0.50
C VAL A 90 -5.28 5.36 1.17
N MET A 91 -4.88 4.12 1.00
CA MET A 91 -3.59 3.60 1.47
C MET A 91 -2.93 2.79 0.36
N LEU A 92 -1.63 3.02 0.17
CA LEU A 92 -0.77 2.27 -0.73
C LEU A 92 0.27 1.54 0.09
N VAL A 93 0.40 0.23 -0.11
CA VAL A 93 1.41 -0.64 0.51
C VAL A 93 2.14 -1.38 -0.59
N TYR A 94 3.46 -1.44 -0.55
CA TYR A 94 4.26 -2.29 -1.42
C TYR A 94 5.41 -2.95 -0.64
N TYR A 95 5.84 -4.11 -1.10
CA TYR A 95 7.00 -4.80 -0.56
C TYR A 95 8.19 -4.58 -1.47
N ALA A 96 9.33 -4.25 -0.89
CA ALA A 96 10.56 -4.02 -1.66
C ALA A 96 11.82 -4.32 -0.84
N ARG A 97 12.93 -4.54 -1.57
CA ARG A 97 14.29 -4.46 -1.04
C ARG A 97 15.25 -3.99 -2.13
N ALA A 98 16.38 -3.44 -1.72
CA ALA A 98 17.51 -3.13 -2.59
C ALA A 98 18.50 -4.31 -2.56
N GLU A 99 18.49 -5.17 -3.59
CA GLU A 99 19.47 -6.26 -3.70
C GLU A 99 20.87 -5.72 -3.95
N GLU A 100 20.96 -4.72 -4.85
CA GLU A 100 22.17 -3.90 -5.01
C GLU A 100 21.77 -2.45 -4.78
N ALA A 101 22.12 -1.91 -3.64
CA ALA A 101 21.83 -0.52 -3.31
C ALA A 101 22.65 0.44 -4.17
N ALA A 102 22.07 1.62 -4.45
CA ALA A 102 22.78 2.72 -5.06
C ALA A 102 23.87 3.25 -4.13
N GLU A 103 24.87 3.91 -4.70
CA GLU A 103 25.83 4.70 -3.92
C GLU A 103 25.09 5.77 -3.11
N GLY A 104 25.32 5.80 -1.81
CA GLY A 104 24.58 6.67 -0.87
C GLY A 104 23.21 6.14 -0.44
N GLY A 105 22.83 4.93 -0.85
CA GLY A 105 21.56 4.28 -0.51
C GLY A 105 20.52 4.38 -1.62
N SER A 106 19.55 3.47 -1.58
CA SER A 106 18.41 3.45 -2.50
C SER A 106 17.21 4.16 -1.91
N SER A 107 16.48 4.92 -2.73
CA SER A 107 15.17 5.44 -2.38
C SER A 107 14.22 5.31 -3.56
N LEU A 108 12.95 5.04 -3.30
CA LEU A 108 11.91 4.89 -4.31
C LEU A 108 10.80 5.90 -4.07
N THR A 109 10.30 6.47 -5.16
CA THR A 109 9.06 7.24 -5.13
C THR A 109 7.92 6.38 -5.63
N ALA A 110 6.94 6.13 -4.77
CA ALA A 110 5.71 5.45 -5.09
C ALA A 110 4.60 6.47 -5.33
N ARG A 111 3.81 6.26 -6.38
CA ARG A 111 2.72 7.15 -6.78
C ARG A 111 1.45 6.34 -7.04
N LEU A 112 0.33 6.83 -6.54
CA LEU A 112 -1.01 6.40 -6.91
C LEU A 112 -1.61 7.48 -7.82
N GLN A 113 -1.74 7.20 -9.11
CA GLN A 113 -1.97 8.21 -10.14
C GLN A 113 -2.87 7.70 -11.28
N LEU A 114 -3.27 8.60 -12.18
CA LEU A 114 -3.82 8.21 -13.47
C LEU A 114 -2.80 7.39 -14.27
N ALA A 115 -3.24 6.31 -14.90
CA ALA A 115 -2.40 5.44 -15.73
C ALA A 115 -1.97 6.09 -17.07
N GLY A 116 -2.56 7.23 -17.44
CA GLY A 116 -2.26 7.99 -18.65
C GLY A 116 -2.17 9.49 -18.38
N ALA A 117 -1.73 10.23 -19.38
CA ALA A 117 -1.64 11.69 -19.28
C ALA A 117 -2.97 12.31 -18.81
N PRO A 118 -2.93 13.29 -17.90
CA PRO A 118 -1.76 14.02 -17.40
C PRO A 118 -1.02 13.37 -16.22
N TYR A 119 -1.23 12.09 -15.90
CA TYR A 119 -0.60 11.35 -14.79
C TYR A 119 -0.82 12.01 -13.42
N THR A 120 -1.97 12.63 -13.24
CA THR A 120 -2.35 13.28 -11.98
C THR A 120 -2.29 12.27 -10.85
N SER A 121 -1.50 12.58 -9.83
CA SER A 121 -1.34 11.75 -8.65
C SER A 121 -2.31 12.16 -7.56
N THR A 122 -2.78 11.18 -6.80
CA THR A 122 -3.60 11.39 -5.61
C THR A 122 -2.87 11.05 -4.31
N LEU A 123 -1.78 10.27 -4.41
CA LEU A 123 -0.88 9.97 -3.31
C LEU A 123 0.53 9.75 -3.86
N ASP A 124 1.51 10.45 -3.28
CA ASP A 124 2.93 10.29 -3.56
C ASP A 124 3.69 10.16 -2.25
N PHE A 125 4.68 9.28 -2.19
CA PHE A 125 5.66 9.27 -1.11
C PHE A 125 7.00 8.70 -1.59
N THR A 126 8.07 9.19 -0.97
CA THR A 126 9.43 8.71 -1.23
C THR A 126 9.99 8.14 0.07
N THR A 127 10.58 6.95 -0.02
CA THR A 127 11.12 6.28 1.15
C THR A 127 12.46 5.62 0.85
N PRO A 128 13.42 5.61 1.81
CA PRO A 128 14.63 4.82 1.72
C PRO A 128 14.31 3.34 1.69
N ILE A 129 15.03 2.58 0.85
CA ILE A 129 14.86 1.13 0.72
C ILE A 129 16.09 0.41 1.26
N THR A 130 15.86 -0.57 2.13
CA THR A 130 16.91 -1.37 2.75
C THR A 130 17.22 -2.64 1.94
N ALA A 131 18.31 -3.33 2.28
CA ALA A 131 18.65 -4.63 1.69
C ALA A 131 17.73 -5.77 2.14
N GLU A 132 16.98 -5.57 3.20
CA GLU A 132 16.02 -6.54 3.72
C GLU A 132 14.63 -6.30 3.17
N TRP A 133 13.86 -7.38 3.01
CA TRP A 133 12.44 -7.28 2.66
C TRP A 133 11.66 -6.54 3.72
N LYS A 134 10.98 -5.45 3.33
CA LYS A 134 10.06 -4.69 4.16
C LYS A 134 8.81 -4.30 3.39
N SER A 135 7.73 -4.05 4.11
CA SER A 135 6.57 -3.34 3.60
C SER A 135 6.79 -1.84 3.79
N TYR A 136 6.49 -1.08 2.76
CA TYR A 136 6.50 0.39 2.76
C TYR A 136 5.11 0.87 2.46
N CYS A 137 4.61 1.84 3.19
CA CYS A 137 3.25 2.32 2.98
C CYS A 137 3.10 3.82 3.20
N ALA A 138 2.02 4.37 2.68
CA ALA A 138 1.50 5.68 3.02
C ALA A 138 -0.03 5.66 2.92
N HIS A 139 -0.70 6.43 3.77
CA HIS A 139 -2.12 6.70 3.66
C HIS A 139 -2.38 8.20 3.73
N ARG A 140 -3.44 8.65 3.06
CA ARG A 140 -3.89 10.05 3.10
C ARG A 140 -5.28 10.23 2.49
N VAL A 141 -5.81 11.41 2.63
CA VAL A 141 -7.01 11.83 1.91
C VAL A 141 -6.63 12.06 0.44
N ALA A 142 -7.36 11.42 -0.47
CA ALA A 142 -7.14 11.55 -1.91
C ALA A 142 -7.36 13.00 -2.38
N THR A 143 -6.36 13.54 -3.08
CA THR A 143 -6.36 14.91 -3.59
C THR A 143 -6.98 15.05 -4.99
N ALA A 144 -7.15 13.92 -5.69
CA ALA A 144 -7.71 13.86 -7.04
C ALA A 144 -8.56 12.61 -7.22
N THR A 145 -9.49 12.67 -8.19
CA THR A 145 -10.30 11.51 -8.60
C THR A 145 -9.55 10.68 -9.62
N LEU A 146 -9.49 9.37 -9.40
CA LEU A 146 -9.04 8.37 -10.35
C LEU A 146 -10.25 7.50 -10.72
N PRO A 147 -10.80 7.61 -11.95
CA PRO A 147 -11.94 6.80 -12.36
C PRO A 147 -11.62 5.30 -12.37
N GLU A 148 -12.65 4.47 -12.30
CA GLU A 148 -12.55 3.02 -12.36
C GLU A 148 -11.69 2.56 -13.56
N LYS A 149 -10.74 1.66 -13.32
CA LYS A 149 -9.77 1.12 -14.30
C LYS A 149 -8.86 2.17 -14.95
N LYS A 150 -8.78 3.37 -14.39
CA LYS A 150 -7.90 4.44 -14.88
C LYS A 150 -6.77 4.78 -13.91
N GLY A 151 -6.75 4.16 -12.75
CA GLY A 151 -5.69 4.31 -11.76
C GLY A 151 -4.51 3.34 -12.00
N SER A 152 -3.35 3.73 -11.51
CA SER A 152 -2.14 2.91 -11.50
C SER A 152 -1.28 3.27 -10.29
N VAL A 153 -0.65 2.26 -9.70
CA VAL A 153 0.55 2.48 -8.88
C VAL A 153 1.75 2.57 -9.81
N SER A 154 2.62 3.54 -9.59
CA SER A 154 3.89 3.68 -10.31
C SER A 154 5.04 3.83 -9.32
N ILE A 155 6.04 2.95 -9.42
CA ILE A 155 7.29 3.02 -8.65
C ILE A 155 8.39 3.53 -9.56
N HIS A 156 8.99 4.68 -9.22
CA HIS A 156 10.07 5.28 -9.99
C HIS A 156 11.42 4.70 -9.54
N LEU A 157 12.21 4.21 -10.49
CA LEU A 157 13.42 3.43 -10.26
C LEU A 157 14.68 4.07 -10.82
N ALA A 158 14.57 5.06 -11.72
CA ALA A 158 15.71 5.63 -12.44
C ALA A 158 16.44 6.75 -11.70
N THR A 159 16.27 6.88 -10.39
CA THR A 159 17.01 7.86 -9.57
C THR A 159 18.51 7.55 -9.50
N ALA A 160 18.86 6.26 -9.59
CA ALA A 160 20.24 5.78 -9.53
C ALA A 160 20.41 4.46 -10.29
N LYS A 161 21.67 4.03 -10.47
CA LYS A 161 21.98 2.65 -10.88
C LYS A 161 21.84 1.77 -9.65
N GLN A 162 20.92 0.79 -9.71
CA GLN A 162 20.55 -0.07 -8.57
C GLN A 162 19.85 -1.33 -9.04
N VAL A 163 19.79 -2.35 -8.18
CA VAL A 163 18.95 -3.53 -8.39
C VAL A 163 17.90 -3.57 -7.29
N ILE A 164 16.66 -3.37 -7.70
CA ILE A 164 15.50 -3.37 -6.80
C ILE A 164 14.67 -4.62 -7.04
N GLU A 165 14.23 -5.23 -5.96
CA GLU A 165 13.24 -6.29 -5.97
C GLU A 165 11.92 -5.74 -5.43
N LEU A 166 10.86 -5.89 -6.22
CA LEU A 166 9.49 -5.51 -5.87
C LEU A 166 8.66 -6.76 -5.66
N GLY A 167 8.08 -6.89 -4.47
CA GLY A 167 7.06 -7.87 -4.13
C GLY A 167 5.66 -7.36 -4.46
N PRO A 168 4.62 -7.86 -3.78
CA PRO A 168 3.25 -7.45 -4.01
C PRO A 168 2.99 -5.98 -3.66
N VAL A 169 1.96 -5.43 -4.29
CA VAL A 169 1.43 -4.09 -4.02
C VAL A 169 -0.05 -4.18 -3.71
N PHE A 170 -0.50 -3.39 -2.73
CA PHE A 170 -1.89 -3.31 -2.31
C PHE A 170 -2.34 -1.86 -2.30
N VAL A 171 -3.52 -1.61 -2.83
CA VAL A 171 -4.19 -0.31 -2.77
C VAL A 171 -5.53 -0.50 -2.10
N PHE A 172 -5.78 0.27 -1.05
CA PHE A 172 -7.02 0.24 -0.29
C PHE A 172 -7.74 1.56 -0.45
N ASN A 173 -9.06 1.51 -0.61
CA ASN A 173 -9.94 2.67 -0.56
C ASN A 173 -10.95 2.49 0.56
N PHE A 174 -10.84 3.30 1.61
CA PHE A 174 -11.71 3.28 2.78
C PHE A 174 -12.95 4.15 2.61
N GLY A 175 -13.01 4.92 1.53
CA GLY A 175 -14.07 5.88 1.27
C GLY A 175 -13.86 7.21 2.00
N LYS A 176 -14.82 8.11 1.78
CA LYS A 176 -14.84 9.43 2.40
C LYS A 176 -15.11 9.33 3.90
N ASP A 177 -14.57 10.27 4.65
CA ASP A 177 -14.79 10.42 6.10
C ASP A 177 -14.30 9.24 6.97
N PHE A 178 -13.47 8.34 6.42
CA PHE A 178 -12.87 7.29 7.20
C PHE A 178 -11.85 7.87 8.19
N ASP A 179 -11.93 7.42 9.44
CA ASP A 179 -11.01 7.84 10.50
C ASP A 179 -9.61 7.20 10.30
N GLN A 180 -8.66 8.00 9.84
CA GLN A 180 -7.29 7.55 9.55
C GLN A 180 -6.52 7.08 10.79
N THR A 181 -6.95 7.46 12.02
CA THR A 181 -6.30 6.99 13.26
C THR A 181 -6.49 5.50 13.50
N LYS A 182 -7.42 4.86 12.78
CA LYS A 182 -7.61 3.40 12.78
C LYS A 182 -6.62 2.65 11.89
N LEU A 183 -5.89 3.35 11.03
CA LEU A 183 -4.81 2.77 10.23
C LEU A 183 -3.53 2.76 11.06
N LYS A 184 -2.75 1.69 10.90
CA LYS A 184 -1.41 1.65 11.50
C LYS A 184 -0.54 2.72 10.86
N ASP A 185 0.35 3.30 11.67
CA ASP A 185 1.38 4.19 11.15
C ASP A 185 2.18 3.46 10.07
N CYS A 186 2.34 4.14 8.96
CA CYS A 186 3.13 3.69 7.85
C CYS A 186 4.57 4.19 8.05
N ASP A 187 5.23 3.67 9.08
CA ASP A 187 6.64 3.92 9.29
C ASP A 187 7.44 3.07 8.30
N GLY A 188 7.94 3.72 7.24
CA GLY A 188 8.83 3.13 6.26
C GLY A 188 10.24 2.96 6.77
#